data_0e5f0a07e9e4b63cd03c9e1dcf546714
#
_entry.id   0e5f0a07e9e4b63cd03c9e1dcf546714
#
_cell.length_a   1.000
_cell.length_b   1.000
_cell.length_c   1.000
_cell.angle_alpha   90.00
_cell.angle_beta   90.00
_cell.angle_gamma   90.00
#
_symmetry.space_group_name_H-M   'P 1'
#
loop_
_entity.id
_entity.type
_entity.pdbx_description
1 polymer ?
#
loop_
_entity_poly.entity_id
_entity_poly.type
_entity_poly.pdbx_seq_one_letter_code
_entity_poly.pdbx_strand_id
1 'polypeptide(L)'
;MSIVLIAIIILALAFDFLNGIHDSSNVVATMISSRALSPRVALVMTALANFLGPFIFGVAVANTVGHEIVSAESINTNVLLAALISAILWNIFTWILGFPSSSSHALFGGFIGAVVIDAGWKAIQIHGFEKILIALFLSPIIGFAIGYIILRLTLLLSWKANPKINGFFKRSQVFTAIALALSHGTNDAQKTMGIITLALVTDGYLKNFAVPTWVVLICAAMIALGTAVGGNRLIKTLGGKFFKIRPVDGFASQLASAVVILTASLVGGPVSTTQVVSSAIMGVGAGERVNKVRWGVAQEIATAWLLTIPATALVAAGIYWVITQIVN
;
A
#
# COMPACT_ATOMS: atom_id res chain seq x y z
N MET A 1 22.06 -2.82 20.40
CA MET A 1 21.06 -3.44 19.49
C MET A 1 21.33 -4.92 19.45
N SER A 2 20.33 -5.74 19.72
CA SER A 2 20.46 -7.20 19.59
C SER A 2 20.61 -7.58 18.10
N ILE A 3 21.20 -8.77 17.84
CA ILE A 3 21.32 -9.31 16.47
C ILE A 3 19.92 -9.50 15.85
N VAL A 4 18.97 -9.89 16.68
CA VAL A 4 17.56 -10.11 16.25
C VAL A 4 16.92 -8.79 15.83
N LEU A 5 17.13 -7.70 16.56
CA LEU A 5 16.64 -6.38 16.20
C LEU A 5 17.21 -5.91 14.84
N ILE A 6 18.52 -6.14 14.62
CA ILE A 6 19.15 -5.81 13.32
C ILE A 6 18.50 -6.62 12.20
N ALA A 7 18.24 -7.91 12.42
CA ALA A 7 17.55 -8.76 11.45
C ALA A 7 16.13 -8.25 11.13
N ILE A 8 15.35 -7.85 12.15
CA ILE A 8 14.01 -7.25 11.97
C ILE A 8 14.09 -5.98 11.14
N ILE A 9 15.03 -5.08 11.43
CA ILE A 9 15.19 -3.84 10.66
C ILE A 9 15.52 -4.16 9.19
N ILE A 10 16.46 -5.08 8.93
CA ILE A 10 16.82 -5.47 7.56
C ILE A 10 15.61 -6.07 6.82
N LEU A 11 14.87 -6.96 7.46
CA LEU A 11 13.67 -7.56 6.86
C LEU A 11 12.56 -6.52 6.63
N ALA A 12 12.36 -5.59 7.56
CA ALA A 12 11.39 -4.52 7.42
C ALA A 12 11.75 -3.60 6.24
N LEU A 13 13.02 -3.24 6.09
CA LEU A 13 13.50 -2.45 4.95
C LEU A 13 13.42 -3.23 3.63
N ALA A 14 13.69 -4.55 3.64
CA ALA A 14 13.50 -5.41 2.48
C ALA A 14 12.02 -5.49 2.07
N PHE A 15 11.12 -5.60 3.06
CA PHE A 15 9.68 -5.54 2.83
C PHE A 15 9.27 -4.21 2.17
N ASP A 16 9.77 -3.07 2.69
CA ASP A 16 9.47 -1.74 2.16
C ASP A 16 9.98 -1.55 0.73
N PHE A 17 11.18 -2.05 0.44
CA PHE A 17 11.74 -2.06 -0.90
C PHE A 17 10.90 -2.89 -1.88
N LEU A 18 10.51 -4.12 -1.49
CA LEU A 18 9.65 -4.97 -2.30
C LEU A 18 8.25 -4.38 -2.47
N ASN A 19 7.72 -3.73 -1.43
CA ASN A 19 6.48 -2.98 -1.51
C ASN A 19 6.59 -1.85 -2.55
N GLY A 20 7.68 -1.09 -2.53
CA GLY A 20 7.95 -0.06 -3.53
C GLY A 20 7.99 -0.61 -4.96
N ILE A 21 8.64 -1.76 -5.20
CA ILE A 21 8.64 -2.44 -6.52
C ILE A 21 7.21 -2.84 -6.92
N HIS A 22 6.48 -3.48 -6.02
CA HIS A 22 5.15 -4.00 -6.26
C HIS A 22 4.17 -2.86 -6.55
N ASP A 23 4.17 -1.83 -5.71
CA ASP A 23 3.21 -0.75 -5.72
C ASP A 23 3.59 0.42 -6.62
N SER A 24 4.80 0.43 -7.20
CA SER A 24 5.15 1.37 -8.28
C SER A 24 4.09 1.39 -9.38
N SER A 25 3.51 0.22 -9.69
CA SER A 25 2.47 0.08 -10.70
C SER A 25 1.19 0.86 -10.38
N ASN A 26 0.84 1.04 -9.11
CA ASN A 26 -0.35 1.75 -8.68
C ASN A 26 -0.33 3.21 -9.14
N VAL A 27 0.83 3.84 -9.07
CA VAL A 27 0.98 5.25 -9.44
C VAL A 27 1.24 5.43 -10.93
N VAL A 28 2.16 4.63 -11.51
CA VAL A 28 2.63 4.90 -12.88
C VAL A 28 1.79 4.27 -13.98
N ALA A 29 1.00 3.22 -13.69
CA ALA A 29 0.27 2.47 -14.72
C ALA A 29 -0.67 3.34 -15.55
N THR A 30 -1.39 4.27 -14.92
CA THR A 30 -2.32 5.16 -15.61
C THR A 30 -1.61 6.20 -16.47
N MET A 31 -0.46 6.73 -16.02
CA MET A 31 0.36 7.68 -16.78
C MET A 31 0.98 7.03 -18.03
N ILE A 32 1.51 5.81 -17.85
CA ILE A 32 2.15 5.08 -18.95
C ILE A 32 1.10 4.66 -19.98
N SER A 33 -0.05 4.13 -19.51
CA SER A 33 -1.13 3.67 -20.39
C SER A 33 -1.80 4.79 -21.16
N SER A 34 -1.98 5.96 -20.55
CA SER A 34 -2.51 7.17 -21.22
C SER A 34 -1.47 7.87 -22.08
N ARG A 35 -0.21 7.41 -22.07
CA ARG A 35 0.94 8.06 -22.74
C ARG A 35 1.14 9.51 -22.27
N ALA A 36 0.91 9.79 -21.00
CA ALA A 36 1.16 11.11 -20.41
C ALA A 36 2.66 11.33 -20.17
N LEU A 37 3.37 10.31 -19.68
CA LEU A 37 4.81 10.32 -19.45
C LEU A 37 5.46 9.04 -19.96
N SER A 38 6.77 9.12 -20.22
CA SER A 38 7.58 7.93 -20.49
C SER A 38 7.76 7.11 -19.20
N PRO A 39 7.91 5.78 -19.30
CA PRO A 39 8.03 4.92 -18.10
C PRO A 39 9.15 5.34 -17.15
N ARG A 40 10.33 5.70 -17.67
CA ARG A 40 11.48 6.11 -16.83
C ARG A 40 11.20 7.40 -16.06
N VAL A 41 10.65 8.42 -16.74
CA VAL A 41 10.32 9.71 -16.10
C VAL A 41 9.22 9.51 -15.07
N ALA A 42 8.20 8.70 -15.36
CA ALA A 42 7.13 8.38 -14.43
C ALA A 42 7.66 7.72 -13.15
N LEU A 43 8.54 6.71 -13.28
CA LEU A 43 9.12 5.99 -12.13
C LEU A 43 10.00 6.89 -11.26
N VAL A 44 10.91 7.68 -11.88
CA VAL A 44 11.79 8.59 -11.12
C VAL A 44 10.99 9.67 -10.40
N MET A 45 10.03 10.29 -11.08
CA MET A 45 9.16 11.30 -10.48
C MET A 45 8.36 10.72 -9.29
N THR A 46 7.80 9.53 -9.48
CA THR A 46 7.04 8.84 -8.43
C THR A 46 7.92 8.46 -7.24
N ALA A 47 9.13 7.97 -7.50
CA ALA A 47 10.09 7.62 -6.45
C ALA A 47 10.47 8.84 -5.59
N LEU A 48 10.76 9.98 -6.23
CA LEU A 48 11.06 11.22 -5.51
C LEU A 48 9.86 11.71 -4.68
N ALA A 49 8.65 11.64 -5.24
CA ALA A 49 7.44 12.02 -4.51
C ALA A 49 7.13 11.06 -3.35
N ASN A 50 7.28 9.74 -3.55
CA ASN A 50 7.15 8.75 -2.48
C ASN A 50 8.11 9.03 -1.31
N PHE A 51 9.38 9.36 -1.63
CA PHE A 51 10.37 9.73 -0.62
C PHE A 51 9.94 10.94 0.22
N LEU A 52 9.41 11.98 -0.43
CA LEU A 52 9.03 13.23 0.24
C LEU A 52 7.75 13.13 1.08
N GLY A 53 6.85 12.19 0.74
CA GLY A 53 5.53 12.07 1.35
C GLY A 53 5.54 12.08 2.89
N PRO A 54 6.25 11.17 3.57
CA PRO A 54 6.27 11.09 5.03
C PRO A 54 6.80 12.34 5.73
N PHE A 55 7.72 13.07 5.10
CA PHE A 55 8.27 14.32 5.65
C PHE A 55 7.27 15.47 5.62
N ILE A 56 6.36 15.46 4.63
CA ILE A 56 5.36 16.52 4.44
C ILE A 56 4.12 16.27 5.31
N PHE A 57 3.64 15.02 5.38
CA PHE A 57 2.35 14.69 5.96
C PHE A 57 2.43 13.97 7.33
N GLY A 58 3.64 13.72 7.83
CA GLY A 58 3.87 13.16 9.15
C GLY A 58 3.73 11.64 9.25
N VAL A 59 3.59 11.11 10.48
CA VAL A 59 3.73 9.68 10.81
C VAL A 59 2.50 9.10 11.55
N ALA A 60 1.30 9.60 11.29
CA ALA A 60 0.08 9.19 11.99
C ALA A 60 -0.26 7.69 11.80
N VAL A 61 -0.03 7.15 10.60
CA VAL A 61 -0.25 5.72 10.30
C VAL A 61 0.74 4.84 11.07
N ALA A 62 2.01 5.27 11.22
CA ALA A 62 3.01 4.53 11.99
C ALA A 62 2.60 4.37 13.45
N ASN A 63 1.99 5.40 14.04
CA ASN A 63 1.47 5.34 15.41
C ASN A 63 0.34 4.31 15.53
N THR A 64 -0.60 4.28 14.59
CA THR A 64 -1.68 3.28 14.58
C THR A 64 -1.12 1.87 14.45
N VAL A 65 -0.21 1.63 13.51
CA VAL A 65 0.38 0.30 13.27
C VAL A 65 1.19 -0.19 14.47
N GLY A 66 1.94 0.69 15.12
CA GLY A 66 2.84 0.29 16.19
C GLY A 66 2.20 0.27 17.59
N HIS A 67 1.06 0.91 17.78
CA HIS A 67 0.51 1.10 19.14
C HIS A 67 -0.90 0.54 19.34
N GLU A 68 -1.70 0.42 18.27
CA GLU A 68 -3.13 0.12 18.43
C GLU A 68 -3.50 -1.34 18.11
N ILE A 69 -2.60 -2.17 17.55
CA ILE A 69 -2.96 -3.50 17.03
C ILE A 69 -2.90 -4.60 18.09
N VAL A 70 -1.85 -4.58 18.91
CA VAL A 70 -1.56 -5.63 19.90
C VAL A 70 -1.07 -4.97 21.17
N SER A 71 -1.41 -5.57 22.32
CA SER A 71 -0.84 -5.13 23.61
C SER A 71 0.69 -5.25 23.58
N ALA A 72 1.39 -4.22 24.04
CA ALA A 72 2.86 -4.18 24.02
C ALA A 72 3.49 -5.39 24.75
N GLU A 73 2.77 -5.95 25.72
CA GLU A 73 3.18 -7.13 26.50
C GLU A 73 3.14 -8.44 25.70
N SER A 74 2.36 -8.48 24.61
CA SER A 74 2.16 -9.67 23.76
C SER A 74 2.97 -9.63 22.47
N ILE A 75 3.85 -8.63 22.30
CA ILE A 75 4.70 -8.52 21.12
C ILE A 75 6.12 -8.94 21.50
N ASN A 76 6.59 -9.99 20.86
CA ASN A 76 7.98 -10.41 20.94
C ASN A 76 8.66 -10.33 19.56
N THR A 77 9.98 -10.41 19.54
CA THR A 77 10.79 -10.31 18.33
C THR A 77 10.50 -11.42 17.32
N ASN A 78 10.10 -12.63 17.79
CA ASN A 78 9.77 -13.76 16.91
C ASN A 78 8.47 -13.53 16.14
N VAL A 79 7.48 -12.85 16.76
CA VAL A 79 6.24 -12.43 16.11
C VAL A 79 6.55 -11.48 14.95
N LEU A 80 7.40 -10.47 15.18
CA LEU A 80 7.77 -9.51 14.15
C LEU A 80 8.55 -10.16 13.01
N LEU A 81 9.47 -11.07 13.31
CA LEU A 81 10.21 -11.85 12.31
C LEU A 81 9.25 -12.68 11.44
N ALA A 82 8.37 -13.45 12.07
CA ALA A 82 7.43 -14.32 11.36
C ALA A 82 6.47 -13.50 10.46
N ALA A 83 5.96 -12.39 10.95
CA ALA A 83 5.09 -11.49 10.19
C ALA A 83 5.79 -10.91 8.95
N LEU A 84 7.01 -10.38 9.13
CA LEU A 84 7.79 -9.80 8.03
C LEU A 84 8.18 -10.83 6.98
N ILE A 85 8.68 -12.01 7.40
CA ILE A 85 9.06 -13.08 6.48
C ILE A 85 7.83 -13.53 5.68
N SER A 86 6.68 -13.74 6.33
CA SER A 86 5.44 -14.10 5.64
C SER A 86 5.01 -13.06 4.61
N ALA A 87 5.05 -11.78 4.97
CA ALA A 87 4.68 -10.69 4.06
C ALA A 87 5.64 -10.57 2.86
N ILE A 88 6.95 -10.74 3.10
CA ILE A 88 7.98 -10.77 2.03
C ILE A 88 7.73 -11.92 1.07
N LEU A 89 7.54 -13.13 1.59
CA LEU A 89 7.27 -14.32 0.76
C LEU A 89 6.01 -14.13 -0.09
N TRP A 90 4.94 -13.57 0.50
CA TRP A 90 3.72 -13.27 -0.23
C TRP A 90 3.92 -12.23 -1.33
N ASN A 91 4.63 -11.14 -1.04
CA ASN A 91 4.93 -10.11 -2.02
C ASN A 91 5.76 -10.66 -3.19
N ILE A 92 6.78 -11.49 -2.93
CA ILE A 92 7.57 -12.15 -3.96
C ILE A 92 6.71 -13.10 -4.80
N PHE A 93 5.90 -13.94 -4.15
CA PHE A 93 5.01 -14.89 -4.82
C PHE A 93 4.04 -14.19 -5.77
N THR A 94 3.33 -13.17 -5.28
CA THR A 94 2.34 -12.43 -6.09
C THR A 94 2.99 -11.57 -7.17
N TRP A 95 4.20 -11.05 -6.92
CA TRP A 95 4.97 -10.34 -7.94
C TRP A 95 5.40 -11.26 -9.09
N ILE A 96 5.89 -12.46 -8.81
CA ILE A 96 6.25 -13.46 -9.82
C ILE A 96 5.03 -13.83 -10.66
N LEU A 97 3.87 -14.00 -10.05
CA LEU A 97 2.62 -14.33 -10.74
C LEU A 97 2.01 -13.13 -11.50
N GLY A 98 2.42 -11.90 -11.16
CA GLY A 98 1.86 -10.66 -11.71
C GLY A 98 0.45 -10.34 -11.21
N PHE A 99 0.10 -10.83 -10.01
CA PHE A 99 -1.16 -10.50 -9.33
C PHE A 99 -1.02 -9.22 -8.50
N PRO A 100 -1.88 -8.21 -8.69
CA PRO A 100 -1.90 -7.02 -7.85
C PRO A 100 -2.54 -7.34 -6.49
N SER A 101 -1.76 -7.96 -5.61
CA SER A 101 -2.15 -8.24 -4.22
C SER A 101 -1.87 -7.01 -3.34
N SER A 102 -2.35 -7.05 -2.11
CA SER A 102 -2.13 -6.00 -1.12
C SER A 102 -0.99 -6.37 -0.17
N SER A 103 0.12 -5.65 -0.25
CA SER A 103 1.22 -5.77 0.73
C SER A 103 0.78 -5.42 2.15
N SER A 104 -0.18 -4.48 2.31
CA SER A 104 -0.78 -4.17 3.61
C SER A 104 -1.54 -5.37 4.18
N HIS A 105 -2.38 -6.03 3.37
CA HIS A 105 -3.07 -7.25 3.81
C HIS A 105 -2.09 -8.37 4.17
N ALA A 106 -1.01 -8.51 3.40
CA ALA A 106 0.03 -9.50 3.67
C ALA A 106 0.72 -9.24 5.01
N LEU A 107 1.05 -7.98 5.29
CA LEU A 107 1.69 -7.58 6.53
C LEU A 107 0.78 -7.80 7.74
N PHE A 108 -0.46 -7.31 7.68
CA PHE A 108 -1.42 -7.46 8.78
C PHE A 108 -1.85 -8.92 8.98
N GLY A 109 -2.05 -9.67 7.90
CA GLY A 109 -2.34 -11.09 7.97
C GLY A 109 -1.21 -11.87 8.64
N GLY A 110 0.04 -11.60 8.23
CA GLY A 110 1.24 -12.18 8.85
C GLY A 110 1.36 -11.84 10.33
N PHE A 111 1.10 -10.57 10.69
CA PHE A 111 1.14 -10.12 12.08
C PHE A 111 0.08 -10.81 12.95
N ILE A 112 -1.17 -10.87 12.48
CA ILE A 112 -2.26 -11.57 13.16
C ILE A 112 -1.94 -13.04 13.35
N GLY A 113 -1.49 -13.74 12.30
CA GLY A 113 -1.17 -15.16 12.38
C GLY A 113 -0.07 -15.49 13.38
N ALA A 114 0.99 -14.67 13.41
CA ALA A 114 2.09 -14.83 14.36
C ALA A 114 1.64 -14.55 15.80
N VAL A 115 0.85 -13.49 16.05
CA VAL A 115 0.32 -13.17 17.39
C VAL A 115 -0.63 -14.23 17.89
N VAL A 116 -1.53 -14.73 17.03
CA VAL A 116 -2.52 -15.73 17.44
C VAL A 116 -1.88 -17.04 17.84
N ILE A 117 -0.83 -17.49 17.14
CA ILE A 117 -0.11 -18.72 17.51
C ILE A 117 0.74 -18.54 18.78
N ASP A 118 1.26 -17.34 19.04
CA ASP A 118 2.07 -17.01 20.22
C ASP A 118 1.23 -16.84 21.48
N ALA A 119 0.29 -15.88 21.46
CA ALA A 119 -0.42 -15.40 22.64
C ALA A 119 -1.96 -15.60 22.56
N GLY A 120 -2.45 -16.17 21.45
CA GLY A 120 -3.88 -16.41 21.22
C GLY A 120 -4.66 -15.16 20.84
N TRP A 121 -5.94 -15.34 20.52
CA TRP A 121 -6.84 -14.26 20.06
C TRP A 121 -7.02 -13.13 21.08
N LYS A 122 -6.85 -13.39 22.37
CA LYS A 122 -7.01 -12.37 23.43
C LYS A 122 -5.94 -11.30 23.43
N ALA A 123 -4.81 -11.55 22.78
CA ALA A 123 -3.72 -10.58 22.65
C ALA A 123 -4.02 -9.48 21.63
N ILE A 124 -4.97 -9.71 20.73
CA ILE A 124 -5.36 -8.72 19.72
C ILE A 124 -6.26 -7.66 20.35
N GLN A 125 -5.85 -6.40 20.23
CA GLN A 125 -6.67 -5.27 20.67
C GLN A 125 -7.81 -5.03 19.67
N ILE A 126 -9.04 -5.34 20.09
CA ILE A 126 -10.22 -5.33 19.21
C ILE A 126 -10.39 -3.96 18.54
N HIS A 127 -10.29 -2.85 19.27
CA HIS A 127 -10.48 -1.51 18.70
C HIS A 127 -9.45 -1.16 17.60
N GLY A 128 -8.17 -1.44 17.82
CA GLY A 128 -7.13 -1.20 16.82
C GLY A 128 -7.30 -2.11 15.61
N PHE A 129 -7.64 -3.37 15.84
CA PHE A 129 -7.91 -4.34 14.81
C PHE A 129 -9.13 -3.96 13.94
N GLU A 130 -10.25 -3.56 14.56
CA GLU A 130 -11.42 -3.03 13.86
C GLU A 130 -11.08 -1.83 12.99
N LYS A 131 -10.34 -0.86 13.53
CA LYS A 131 -9.92 0.34 12.79
C LYS A 131 -9.15 -0.02 11.52
N ILE A 132 -8.23 -0.99 11.61
CA ILE A 132 -7.46 -1.47 10.47
C ILE A 132 -8.34 -2.21 9.48
N LEU A 133 -9.19 -3.12 9.93
CA LEU A 133 -10.11 -3.84 9.04
C LEU A 133 -11.04 -2.86 8.32
N ILE A 134 -11.63 -1.91 9.04
CA ILE A 134 -12.46 -0.86 8.43
C ILE A 134 -11.66 -0.08 7.38
N ALA A 135 -10.45 0.37 7.71
CA ALA A 135 -9.60 1.09 6.78
C ALA A 135 -9.29 0.25 5.52
N LEU A 136 -8.98 -1.04 5.69
CA LEU A 136 -8.63 -1.93 4.59
C LEU A 136 -9.84 -2.27 3.69
N PHE A 137 -11.00 -2.60 4.27
CA PHE A 137 -12.17 -3.04 3.50
C PHE A 137 -13.07 -1.90 3.01
N LEU A 138 -13.12 -0.78 3.73
CA LEU A 138 -13.92 0.38 3.33
C LEU A 138 -13.19 1.24 2.28
N SER A 139 -11.86 1.32 2.34
CA SER A 139 -11.09 2.18 1.43
C SER A 139 -11.28 1.85 -0.06
N PRO A 140 -11.35 0.58 -0.53
CA PRO A 140 -11.65 0.31 -1.93
C PRO A 140 -13.07 0.71 -2.35
N ILE A 141 -14.05 0.61 -1.45
CA ILE A 141 -15.42 1.05 -1.71
C ILE A 141 -15.44 2.57 -1.90
N ILE A 142 -14.78 3.29 -1.00
CA ILE A 142 -14.64 4.76 -1.10
C ILE A 142 -13.85 5.12 -2.37
N GLY A 143 -12.75 4.41 -2.67
CA GLY A 143 -11.95 4.61 -3.88
C GLY A 143 -12.78 4.48 -5.15
N PHE A 144 -13.61 3.44 -5.24
CA PHE A 144 -14.55 3.24 -6.34
C PHE A 144 -15.56 4.40 -6.46
N ALA A 145 -16.21 4.76 -5.35
CA ALA A 145 -17.24 5.80 -5.33
C ALA A 145 -16.66 7.19 -5.72
N ILE A 146 -15.51 7.55 -5.13
CA ILE A 146 -14.83 8.82 -5.45
C ILE A 146 -14.33 8.83 -6.89
N GLY A 147 -13.78 7.72 -7.39
CA GLY A 147 -13.38 7.59 -8.80
C GLY A 147 -14.56 7.80 -9.77
N TYR A 148 -15.70 7.17 -9.46
CA TYR A 148 -16.94 7.35 -10.23
C TYR A 148 -17.40 8.82 -10.23
N ILE A 149 -17.46 9.45 -9.05
CA ILE A 149 -17.92 10.83 -8.87
C ILE A 149 -16.98 11.80 -9.60
N ILE A 150 -15.66 11.69 -9.41
CA ILE A 150 -14.69 12.60 -10.02
C ILE A 150 -14.75 12.50 -11.53
N LEU A 151 -14.87 11.29 -12.11
CA LEU A 151 -15.02 11.21 -13.56
C LEU A 151 -16.31 11.86 -14.04
N ARG A 152 -17.45 11.60 -13.39
CA ARG A 152 -18.74 12.20 -13.76
C ARG A 152 -18.67 13.73 -13.73
N LEU A 153 -18.10 14.30 -12.67
CA LEU A 153 -17.90 15.74 -12.56
C LEU A 153 -16.97 16.27 -13.65
N THR A 154 -15.85 15.57 -13.90
CA THR A 154 -14.90 15.96 -14.95
C THR A 154 -15.55 15.96 -16.33
N LEU A 155 -16.34 14.94 -16.67
CA LEU A 155 -17.06 14.88 -17.93
C LEU A 155 -18.14 15.96 -18.04
N LEU A 156 -18.86 16.25 -16.96
CA LEU A 156 -19.85 17.31 -16.90
C LEU A 156 -19.21 18.70 -17.16
N LEU A 157 -18.10 18.98 -16.49
CA LEU A 157 -17.37 20.24 -16.65
C LEU A 157 -16.72 20.39 -18.02
N SER A 158 -16.40 19.29 -18.69
CA SER A 158 -15.74 19.28 -19.99
C SER A 158 -16.66 18.93 -21.17
N TRP A 159 -17.98 18.89 -20.98
CA TRP A 159 -18.92 18.41 -22.01
C TRP A 159 -18.92 19.23 -23.30
N LYS A 160 -18.64 20.55 -23.22
CA LYS A 160 -18.51 21.44 -24.37
C LYS A 160 -17.07 21.63 -24.85
N ALA A 161 -16.11 20.90 -24.25
CA ALA A 161 -14.71 21.15 -24.53
C ALA A 161 -14.30 20.57 -25.90
N ASN A 162 -13.38 21.27 -26.57
CA ASN A 162 -12.75 20.81 -27.80
C ASN A 162 -11.85 19.58 -27.53
N PRO A 163 -11.64 18.66 -28.49
CA PRO A 163 -10.70 17.52 -28.37
C PRO A 163 -9.29 17.87 -27.89
N LYS A 164 -8.84 19.11 -28.02
CA LYS A 164 -7.58 19.62 -27.43
C LYS A 164 -7.50 19.50 -25.91
N ILE A 165 -8.64 19.32 -25.21
CA ILE A 165 -8.70 19.11 -23.77
C ILE A 165 -7.93 17.84 -23.33
N ASN A 166 -7.73 16.86 -24.21
CA ASN A 166 -6.89 15.72 -23.94
C ASN A 166 -5.44 16.11 -23.61
N GLY A 167 -4.93 17.18 -24.23
CA GLY A 167 -3.62 17.74 -23.91
C GLY A 167 -3.56 18.34 -22.50
N PHE A 168 -4.65 18.99 -22.06
CA PHE A 168 -4.79 19.48 -20.69
C PHE A 168 -4.76 18.31 -19.69
N PHE A 169 -5.58 17.28 -19.89
CA PHE A 169 -5.59 16.12 -18.98
C PHE A 169 -4.25 15.38 -18.95
N LYS A 170 -3.52 15.27 -20.07
CA LYS A 170 -2.17 14.70 -20.07
C LYS A 170 -1.20 15.47 -19.15
N ARG A 171 -1.23 16.81 -19.23
CA ARG A 171 -0.37 17.65 -18.39
C ARG A 171 -0.81 17.62 -16.93
N SER A 172 -2.11 17.66 -16.68
CA SER A 172 -2.68 17.60 -15.31
C SER A 172 -2.39 16.27 -14.62
N GLN A 173 -2.23 15.16 -15.37
CA GLN A 173 -1.82 13.87 -14.80
C GLN A 173 -0.45 13.91 -14.11
N VAL A 174 0.45 14.83 -14.51
CA VAL A 174 1.74 14.99 -13.81
C VAL A 174 1.51 15.43 -12.37
N PHE A 175 0.62 16.39 -12.17
CA PHE A 175 0.30 16.92 -10.84
C PHE A 175 -0.49 15.90 -10.00
N THR A 176 -1.51 15.25 -10.57
CA THR A 176 -2.29 14.24 -9.85
C THR A 176 -1.47 12.99 -9.53
N ALA A 177 -0.50 12.64 -10.37
CA ALA A 177 0.42 11.55 -10.12
C ALA A 177 1.43 11.88 -9.00
N ILE A 178 1.94 13.12 -8.94
CA ILE A 178 2.76 13.58 -7.82
C ILE A 178 1.94 13.54 -6.53
N ALA A 179 0.71 14.05 -6.54
CA ALA A 179 -0.17 14.01 -5.38
C ALA A 179 -0.44 12.56 -4.93
N LEU A 180 -0.72 11.65 -5.87
CA LEU A 180 -0.90 10.24 -5.58
C LEU A 180 0.38 9.61 -5.02
N ALA A 181 1.54 9.90 -5.59
CA ALA A 181 2.82 9.39 -5.13
C ALA A 181 3.16 9.88 -3.72
N LEU A 182 2.97 11.17 -3.44
CA LEU A 182 3.14 11.72 -2.09
C LEU A 182 2.22 11.02 -1.09
N SER A 183 0.94 10.84 -1.43
CA SER A 183 -0.04 10.16 -0.58
C SER A 183 0.33 8.69 -0.35
N HIS A 184 0.77 8.00 -1.40
CA HIS A 184 1.20 6.60 -1.38
C HIS A 184 2.43 6.42 -0.47
N GLY A 185 3.50 7.18 -0.68
CA GLY A 185 4.71 7.12 0.15
C GLY A 185 4.41 7.43 1.61
N THR A 186 3.52 8.41 1.87
CA THR A 186 3.06 8.72 3.22
C THR A 186 2.36 7.54 3.89
N ASN A 187 1.47 6.84 3.20
CA ASN A 187 0.76 5.70 3.80
C ASN A 187 1.65 4.47 3.97
N ASP A 188 2.37 4.09 2.92
CA ASP A 188 2.99 2.77 2.87
C ASP A 188 4.32 2.72 3.63
N ALA A 189 5.19 3.72 3.54
CA ALA A 189 6.42 3.76 4.33
C ALA A 189 6.15 3.77 5.85
N GLN A 190 5.03 4.37 6.28
CA GLN A 190 4.71 4.46 7.69
C GLN A 190 4.36 3.12 8.34
N LYS A 191 3.88 2.13 7.58
CA LYS A 191 3.62 0.78 8.11
C LYS A 191 4.91 0.13 8.58
N THR A 192 5.96 0.24 7.78
CA THR A 192 7.30 -0.24 8.11
C THR A 192 7.94 0.58 9.23
N MET A 193 7.77 1.91 9.22
CA MET A 193 8.20 2.78 10.32
C MET A 193 7.57 2.35 11.65
N GLY A 194 6.28 2.02 11.66
CA GLY A 194 5.57 1.51 12.83
C GLY A 194 6.18 0.22 13.36
N ILE A 195 6.46 -0.74 12.48
CA ILE A 195 7.06 -2.04 12.85
C ILE A 195 8.49 -1.89 13.37
N ILE A 196 9.34 -1.07 12.71
CA ILE A 196 10.71 -0.84 13.17
C ILE A 196 10.68 -0.15 14.54
N THR A 197 9.84 0.87 14.71
CA THR A 197 9.72 1.58 15.99
C THR A 197 9.22 0.65 17.10
N LEU A 198 8.25 -0.21 16.79
CA LEU A 198 7.76 -1.24 17.71
C LEU A 198 8.88 -2.22 18.10
N ALA A 199 9.67 -2.69 17.15
CA ALA A 199 10.83 -3.54 17.42
C ALA A 199 11.87 -2.85 18.32
N LEU A 200 12.13 -1.56 18.10
CA LEU A 200 13.02 -0.76 18.93
C LEU A 200 12.52 -0.61 20.39
N VAL A 201 11.20 -0.50 20.56
CA VAL A 201 10.58 -0.46 21.91
C VAL A 201 10.64 -1.84 22.58
N THR A 202 10.31 -2.90 21.84
CA THR A 202 10.33 -4.29 22.34
C THR A 202 11.74 -4.73 22.76
N ASP A 203 12.79 -4.33 22.03
CA ASP A 203 14.20 -4.60 22.35
C ASP A 203 14.75 -3.67 23.47
N GLY A 204 13.92 -2.75 24.01
CA GLY A 204 14.32 -1.79 25.06
C GLY A 204 15.22 -0.65 24.59
N TYR A 205 15.45 -0.48 23.28
CA TYR A 205 16.23 0.61 22.73
C TYR A 205 15.52 1.97 22.84
N LEU A 206 14.19 1.95 22.73
CA LEU A 206 13.33 3.11 22.98
C LEU A 206 12.45 2.85 24.20
N LYS A 207 12.31 3.88 25.06
CA LYS A 207 11.44 3.82 26.25
C LYS A 207 9.96 4.03 25.92
N ASN A 208 9.70 4.85 24.91
CA ASN A 208 8.35 5.22 24.46
C ASN A 208 8.26 5.05 22.95
N PHE A 209 7.04 4.80 22.45
CA PHE A 209 6.78 4.73 21.03
C PHE A 209 6.84 6.15 20.42
N ALA A 210 7.94 6.47 19.78
CA ALA A 210 8.13 7.68 19.00
C ALA A 210 8.99 7.34 17.79
N VAL A 211 8.49 7.59 16.59
CA VAL A 211 9.20 7.24 15.35
C VAL A 211 10.46 8.11 15.19
N PRO A 212 11.67 7.53 15.27
CA PRO A 212 12.90 8.30 15.12
C PRO A 212 13.06 8.84 13.70
N THR A 213 13.63 10.02 13.52
CA THR A 213 13.84 10.64 12.21
C THR A 213 14.66 9.76 11.25
N TRP A 214 15.65 9.02 11.78
CA TRP A 214 16.45 8.11 10.96
C TRP A 214 15.59 6.93 10.41
N VAL A 215 14.59 6.46 11.16
CA VAL A 215 13.64 5.44 10.69
C VAL A 215 12.78 6.00 9.55
N VAL A 216 12.30 7.24 9.70
CA VAL A 216 11.55 7.92 8.61
C VAL A 216 12.41 7.99 7.36
N LEU A 217 13.68 8.40 7.49
CA LEU A 217 14.59 8.56 6.37
C LEU A 217 14.84 7.24 5.63
N ILE A 218 15.18 6.17 6.35
CA ILE A 218 15.54 4.89 5.72
C ILE A 218 14.31 4.20 5.10
N CYS A 219 13.14 4.23 5.73
CA CYS A 219 11.90 3.67 5.16
C CYS A 219 11.48 4.45 3.91
N ALA A 220 11.47 5.79 3.98
CA ALA A 220 11.18 6.62 2.81
C ALA A 220 12.16 6.37 1.65
N ALA A 221 13.45 6.17 1.96
CA ALA A 221 14.45 5.84 0.95
C ALA A 221 14.21 4.45 0.33
N MET A 222 13.90 3.45 1.14
CA MET A 222 13.71 2.08 0.65
C MET A 222 12.48 1.94 -0.24
N ILE A 223 11.33 2.53 0.13
CA ILE A 223 10.14 2.52 -0.74
C ILE A 223 10.38 3.30 -2.03
N ALA A 224 11.12 4.42 -1.98
CA ALA A 224 11.48 5.20 -3.15
C ALA A 224 12.42 4.42 -4.09
N LEU A 225 13.44 3.74 -3.55
CA LEU A 225 14.34 2.89 -4.33
C LEU A 225 13.60 1.74 -4.99
N GLY A 226 12.70 1.05 -4.25
CA GLY A 226 11.84 0.02 -4.80
C GLY A 226 10.96 0.54 -5.94
N THR A 227 10.37 1.71 -5.76
CA THR A 227 9.56 2.39 -6.79
C THR A 227 10.39 2.72 -8.04
N ALA A 228 11.63 3.19 -7.87
CA ALA A 228 12.51 3.52 -8.99
C ALA A 228 12.87 2.30 -9.84
N VAL A 229 13.06 1.13 -9.22
CA VAL A 229 13.27 -0.16 -9.92
C VAL A 229 12.03 -0.55 -10.72
N GLY A 230 10.85 -0.36 -10.14
CA GLY A 230 9.56 -0.56 -10.79
C GLY A 230 9.15 -2.01 -10.97
N GLY A 231 7.85 -2.24 -11.13
CA GLY A 231 7.20 -3.53 -11.32
C GLY A 231 6.60 -3.71 -12.71
N ASN A 232 7.40 -3.92 -13.76
CA ASN A 232 6.93 -3.97 -15.17
C ASN A 232 5.73 -4.90 -15.43
N ARG A 233 5.63 -6.04 -14.74
CA ARG A 233 4.51 -6.98 -14.89
C ARG A 233 3.19 -6.39 -14.37
N LEU A 234 3.24 -5.81 -13.17
CA LEU A 234 2.07 -5.22 -12.52
C LEU A 234 1.60 -3.93 -13.22
N ILE A 235 2.53 -3.14 -13.77
CA ILE A 235 2.23 -1.98 -14.60
C ILE A 235 1.36 -2.37 -15.79
N LYS A 236 1.68 -3.48 -16.47
CA LYS A 236 0.88 -4.01 -17.59
C LYS A 236 -0.51 -4.48 -17.12
N THR A 237 -0.60 -5.07 -15.94
CA THR A 237 -1.87 -5.55 -15.38
C THR A 237 -2.80 -4.39 -15.06
N LEU A 238 -2.37 -3.42 -14.27
CA LEU A 238 -3.20 -2.30 -13.86
C LEU A 238 -3.47 -1.30 -14.99
N GLY A 239 -2.48 -1.12 -15.89
CA GLY A 239 -2.58 -0.16 -16.99
C GLY A 239 -3.42 -0.60 -18.19
N GLY A 240 -3.81 -1.87 -18.29
CA GLY A 240 -4.50 -2.36 -19.48
C GLY A 240 -5.53 -3.46 -19.29
N LYS A 241 -5.51 -4.18 -18.16
CA LYS A 241 -6.43 -5.31 -17.96
C LYS A 241 -7.86 -4.90 -17.64
N PHE A 242 -8.09 -3.76 -16.95
CA PHE A 242 -9.45 -3.31 -16.63
C PHE A 242 -10.16 -2.74 -17.86
N PHE A 243 -9.54 -1.80 -18.53
CA PHE A 243 -9.99 -1.17 -19.79
C PHE A 243 -8.87 -0.29 -20.38
N LYS A 244 -9.07 0.23 -21.60
CA LYS A 244 -8.12 1.14 -22.24
C LYS A 244 -8.21 2.54 -21.60
N ILE A 245 -7.21 2.92 -20.82
CA ILE A 245 -7.15 4.17 -20.07
C ILE A 245 -6.85 5.35 -20.99
N ARG A 246 -7.73 6.36 -21.00
CA ARG A 246 -7.54 7.65 -21.67
C ARG A 246 -6.94 8.68 -20.70
N PRO A 247 -6.45 9.83 -21.20
CA PRO A 247 -5.90 10.88 -20.33
C PRO A 247 -6.86 11.35 -19.23
N VAL A 248 -8.14 11.53 -19.52
CA VAL A 248 -9.16 11.91 -18.53
C VAL A 248 -9.38 10.82 -17.47
N ASP A 249 -9.33 9.55 -17.87
CA ASP A 249 -9.51 8.42 -16.96
C ASP A 249 -8.32 8.34 -15.99
N GLY A 250 -7.08 8.54 -16.49
CA GLY A 250 -5.87 8.59 -15.68
C GLY A 250 -5.88 9.76 -14.69
N PHE A 251 -6.26 10.95 -15.14
CA PHE A 251 -6.41 12.13 -14.28
C PHE A 251 -7.42 11.86 -13.14
N ALA A 252 -8.61 11.38 -13.48
CA ALA A 252 -9.67 11.16 -12.51
C ALA A 252 -9.32 10.06 -11.48
N SER A 253 -8.72 8.95 -11.93
CA SER A 253 -8.34 7.87 -11.02
C SER A 253 -7.20 8.24 -10.09
N GLN A 254 -6.19 8.96 -10.57
CA GLN A 254 -5.09 9.46 -9.76
C GLN A 254 -5.56 10.46 -8.71
N LEU A 255 -6.41 11.40 -9.10
CA LEU A 255 -6.98 12.39 -8.17
C LEU A 255 -7.82 11.71 -7.10
N ALA A 256 -8.69 10.77 -7.48
CA ALA A 256 -9.51 10.00 -6.55
C ALA A 256 -8.65 9.23 -5.55
N SER A 257 -7.66 8.51 -6.06
CA SER A 257 -6.76 7.72 -5.22
C SER A 257 -5.94 8.59 -4.27
N ALA A 258 -5.40 9.72 -4.75
CA ALA A 258 -4.65 10.66 -3.93
C ALA A 258 -5.50 11.20 -2.77
N VAL A 259 -6.73 11.63 -3.05
CA VAL A 259 -7.65 12.14 -2.01
C VAL A 259 -7.94 11.07 -0.96
N VAL A 260 -8.28 9.85 -1.38
CA VAL A 260 -8.65 8.77 -0.44
C VAL A 260 -7.45 8.34 0.41
N ILE A 261 -6.30 8.11 -0.22
CA ILE A 261 -5.10 7.65 0.49
C ILE A 261 -4.58 8.73 1.45
N LEU A 262 -4.52 9.99 1.00
CA LEU A 262 -4.05 11.08 1.84
C LEU A 262 -4.97 11.31 3.04
N THR A 263 -6.28 11.35 2.81
CA THR A 263 -7.25 11.54 3.89
C THR A 263 -7.12 10.41 4.93
N ALA A 264 -7.03 9.15 4.47
CA ALA A 264 -6.81 8.02 5.37
C ALA A 264 -5.50 8.16 6.15
N SER A 265 -4.42 8.56 5.48
CA SER A 265 -3.10 8.74 6.13
C SER A 265 -3.11 9.81 7.20
N LEU A 266 -3.78 10.93 6.98
CA LEU A 266 -3.88 12.04 7.93
C LEU A 266 -4.66 11.66 9.20
N VAL A 267 -5.64 10.76 9.10
CA VAL A 267 -6.39 10.23 10.25
C VAL A 267 -5.77 8.96 10.85
N GLY A 268 -4.56 8.58 10.39
CA GLY A 268 -3.84 7.40 10.87
C GLY A 268 -4.40 6.07 10.36
N GLY A 269 -5.21 6.06 9.29
CA GLY A 269 -5.77 4.85 8.70
C GLY A 269 -4.77 4.14 7.76
N PRO A 270 -4.27 2.94 8.09
CA PRO A 270 -3.42 2.16 7.19
C PRO A 270 -4.27 1.51 6.09
N VAL A 271 -4.39 2.16 4.95
CA VAL A 271 -5.14 1.61 3.80
C VAL A 271 -4.29 0.74 2.89
N SER A 272 -4.95 -0.07 2.07
CA SER A 272 -4.32 -0.75 0.94
C SER A 272 -4.33 0.16 -0.30
N THR A 273 -3.18 0.74 -0.60
CA THR A 273 -3.01 1.63 -1.76
C THR A 273 -3.33 0.93 -3.07
N THR A 274 -2.93 -0.34 -3.22
CA THR A 274 -3.26 -1.18 -4.39
C THR A 274 -4.77 -1.34 -4.57
N GLN A 275 -5.51 -1.56 -3.48
CA GLN A 275 -6.97 -1.69 -3.55
C GLN A 275 -7.64 -0.36 -3.87
N VAL A 276 -7.22 0.74 -3.23
CA VAL A 276 -7.79 2.08 -3.49
C VAL A 276 -7.58 2.47 -4.95
N VAL A 277 -6.36 2.32 -5.48
CA VAL A 277 -6.07 2.70 -6.87
C VAL A 277 -6.81 1.81 -7.86
N SER A 278 -6.82 0.50 -7.66
CA SER A 278 -7.54 -0.43 -8.53
C SER A 278 -9.04 -0.14 -8.54
N SER A 279 -9.62 0.10 -7.36
CA SER A 279 -11.05 0.42 -7.21
C SER A 279 -11.38 1.80 -7.82
N ALA A 280 -10.50 2.80 -7.65
CA ALA A 280 -10.68 4.11 -8.28
C ALA A 280 -10.65 4.01 -9.82
N ILE A 281 -9.75 3.19 -10.38
CA ILE A 281 -9.72 2.91 -11.83
C ILE A 281 -11.04 2.27 -12.27
N MET A 282 -11.54 1.26 -11.54
CA MET A 282 -12.82 0.63 -11.83
C MET A 282 -13.99 1.59 -11.70
N GLY A 283 -14.01 2.44 -10.66
CA GLY A 283 -15.01 3.49 -10.45
C GLY A 283 -15.05 4.49 -11.61
N VAL A 284 -13.88 4.93 -12.07
CA VAL A 284 -13.74 5.78 -13.27
C VAL A 284 -14.29 5.06 -14.50
N GLY A 285 -13.94 3.81 -14.73
CA GLY A 285 -14.47 3.03 -15.85
C GLY A 285 -16.00 2.93 -15.83
N ALA A 286 -16.57 2.59 -14.67
CA ALA A 286 -18.01 2.47 -14.45
C ALA A 286 -18.72 3.82 -14.54
N GLY A 287 -18.06 4.92 -14.15
CA GLY A 287 -18.54 6.29 -14.26
C GLY A 287 -18.81 6.71 -15.72
N GLU A 288 -18.11 6.17 -16.69
CA GLU A 288 -18.42 6.37 -18.09
C GLU A 288 -19.50 5.40 -18.57
N ARG A 289 -19.24 4.11 -18.44
CA ARG A 289 -20.19 3.01 -18.74
C ARG A 289 -19.83 1.80 -17.92
N VAL A 290 -20.81 1.20 -17.24
CA VAL A 290 -20.59 0.02 -16.37
C VAL A 290 -19.93 -1.13 -17.16
N ASN A 291 -20.34 -1.34 -18.41
CA ASN A 291 -19.81 -2.40 -19.28
C ASN A 291 -18.39 -2.09 -19.82
N LYS A 292 -17.82 -0.91 -19.55
CA LYS A 292 -16.43 -0.59 -19.91
C LYS A 292 -15.44 -1.37 -19.05
N VAL A 293 -15.81 -1.69 -17.81
CA VAL A 293 -14.97 -2.42 -16.87
C VAL A 293 -15.08 -3.94 -17.13
N ARG A 294 -13.93 -4.60 -17.21
CA ARG A 294 -13.85 -6.07 -17.28
C ARG A 294 -14.06 -6.65 -15.88
N TRP A 295 -15.31 -6.85 -15.49
CA TRP A 295 -15.68 -7.31 -14.14
C TRP A 295 -15.10 -8.67 -13.75
N GLY A 296 -14.83 -9.57 -14.72
CA GLY A 296 -14.14 -10.84 -14.46
C GLY A 296 -12.74 -10.62 -13.87
N VAL A 297 -11.97 -9.67 -14.42
CA VAL A 297 -10.65 -9.30 -13.89
C VAL A 297 -10.79 -8.65 -12.51
N ALA A 298 -11.82 -7.82 -12.31
CA ALA A 298 -12.10 -7.21 -11.01
C ALA A 298 -12.38 -8.28 -9.93
N GLN A 299 -13.15 -9.31 -10.29
CA GLN A 299 -13.46 -10.42 -9.39
C GLN A 299 -12.22 -11.26 -9.04
N GLU A 300 -11.36 -11.58 -10.02
CA GLU A 300 -10.09 -12.28 -9.79
C GLU A 300 -9.21 -11.52 -8.78
N ILE A 301 -9.09 -10.19 -8.97
CA ILE A 301 -8.30 -9.33 -8.09
C ILE A 301 -8.93 -9.23 -6.70
N ALA A 302 -10.25 -9.07 -6.59
CA ALA A 302 -10.95 -9.04 -5.31
C ALA A 302 -10.80 -10.37 -4.54
N THR A 303 -10.84 -11.51 -5.24
CA THR A 303 -10.58 -12.82 -4.63
C THR A 303 -9.15 -12.91 -4.08
N ALA A 304 -8.16 -12.42 -4.83
CA ALA A 304 -6.78 -12.38 -4.35
C ALA A 304 -6.64 -11.52 -3.09
N TRP A 305 -7.36 -10.40 -3.00
CA TRP A 305 -7.35 -9.55 -1.80
C TRP A 305 -7.92 -10.27 -0.58
N LEU A 306 -9.06 -10.96 -0.74
CA LEU A 306 -9.70 -11.70 0.36
C LEU A 306 -8.82 -12.86 0.86
N LEU A 307 -8.13 -13.55 -0.06
CA LEU A 307 -7.27 -14.69 0.29
C LEU A 307 -5.94 -14.27 0.91
N THR A 308 -5.51 -13.03 0.74
CA THR A 308 -4.19 -12.57 1.21
C THR A 308 -4.05 -12.68 2.72
N ILE A 309 -5.02 -12.17 3.50
CA ILE A 309 -4.96 -12.18 4.98
C ILE A 309 -4.90 -13.62 5.52
N PRO A 310 -5.84 -14.53 5.20
CA PRO A 310 -5.78 -15.89 5.75
C PRO A 310 -4.54 -16.66 5.30
N ALA A 311 -4.10 -16.50 4.04
CA ALA A 311 -2.92 -17.19 3.54
C ALA A 311 -1.65 -16.73 4.26
N THR A 312 -1.44 -15.41 4.41
CA THR A 312 -0.26 -14.88 5.11
C THR A 312 -0.31 -15.15 6.61
N ALA A 313 -1.50 -15.20 7.22
CA ALA A 313 -1.64 -15.59 8.62
C ALA A 313 -1.21 -17.04 8.84
N LEU A 314 -1.62 -17.98 7.99
CA LEU A 314 -1.19 -19.37 8.07
C LEU A 314 0.31 -19.54 7.85
N VAL A 315 0.88 -18.84 6.87
CA VAL A 315 2.33 -18.86 6.61
C VAL A 315 3.10 -18.30 7.80
N ALA A 316 2.66 -17.18 8.38
CA ALA A 316 3.30 -16.58 9.56
C ALA A 316 3.21 -17.48 10.79
N ALA A 317 2.08 -18.11 11.03
CA ALA A 317 1.92 -19.08 12.12
C ALA A 317 2.88 -20.26 11.98
N GLY A 318 3.04 -20.80 10.75
CA GLY A 318 4.01 -21.86 10.47
C GLY A 318 5.46 -21.41 10.67
N ILE A 319 5.82 -20.21 10.22
CA ILE A 319 7.16 -19.63 10.40
C ILE A 319 7.43 -19.40 11.89
N TYR A 320 6.48 -18.84 12.62
CA TYR A 320 6.60 -18.63 14.07
C TYR A 320 6.87 -19.95 14.80
N TRP A 321 6.10 -20.99 14.49
CA TRP A 321 6.30 -22.32 15.08
C TRP A 321 7.72 -22.85 14.79
N VAL A 322 8.22 -22.73 13.57
CA VAL A 322 9.59 -23.15 13.22
C VAL A 322 10.63 -22.34 14.00
N ILE A 323 10.50 -21.02 14.09
CA ILE A 323 11.42 -20.15 14.82
C ILE A 323 11.50 -20.59 16.29
N THR A 324 10.37 -20.87 16.93
CA THR A 324 10.34 -21.31 18.35
C THR A 324 10.96 -22.66 18.58
N GLN A 325 10.94 -23.58 17.59
CA GLN A 325 11.62 -24.87 17.70
C GLN A 325 13.16 -24.76 17.57
N ILE A 326 13.67 -23.70 16.90
CA ILE A 326 15.11 -23.50 16.69
C ILE A 326 15.73 -22.71 17.85
N VAL A 327 14.97 -21.79 18.45
CA VAL A 327 15.46 -20.88 19.48
C VAL A 327 15.33 -21.49 20.89
N ASN A 328 14.43 -22.45 21.09
CA ASN A 328 14.31 -23.24 22.31
C ASN A 328 15.19 -24.51 22.23
#